data_e66c7e528d378583d1c36a0c4a700a79
#
_entry.id   e66c7e528d378583d1c36a0c4a700a79
#
_cell.length_a   1.000
_cell.length_b   1.000
_cell.length_c   1.000
_cell.angle_alpha   90.00
_cell.angle_beta   90.00
_cell.angle_gamma   90.00
#
_symmetry.space_group_name_H-M   'P 1'
#
loop_
_entity.id
_entity.type
_entity.pdbx_description
1 polymer ?
#
loop_
_entity_poly.entity_id
_entity_poly.type
_entity_poly.pdbx_seq_one_letter_code
_entity_poly.pdbx_strand_id
1 'polypeptide(L)'
;MENPRPEKVSTVSEITEKLAGSEVVFITEYRGMTVGQLANLRTALRGVSAEHKVYKNTLARIAAVATGKAVLSDLLVGPSSLTFVHGDAAATAKVLREFAKTNPLLVIKGGTLGSALLSAKDVEALADLPPREVLLAQFAGALQAPLVKTAGLLQALPRNL
;
A
#
# COMPACT_ATOMS: atom_id res chain seq x y z
N MET A 1 19.18 31.19 2.94
CA MET A 1 17.99 30.32 2.93
C MET A 1 17.03 30.87 3.97
N GLU A 2 15.86 31.34 3.53
CA GLU A 2 14.82 31.86 4.43
C GLU A 2 14.47 30.82 5.49
N ASN A 3 14.39 31.27 6.73
CA ASN A 3 14.03 30.46 7.88
C ASN A 3 12.62 29.84 7.67
N PRO A 4 12.46 28.53 7.48
CA PRO A 4 11.18 27.96 7.16
C PRO A 4 10.23 28.16 8.35
N ARG A 5 8.98 28.57 8.07
CA ARG A 5 7.96 28.75 9.12
C ARG A 5 7.84 27.47 9.98
N PRO A 6 7.78 27.59 11.31
CA PRO A 6 7.78 26.43 12.22
C PRO A 6 6.68 25.40 11.90
N GLU A 7 5.49 25.85 11.44
CA GLU A 7 4.39 24.99 11.01
C GLU A 7 4.74 24.09 9.82
N LYS A 8 5.58 24.57 8.88
CA LYS A 8 6.01 23.75 7.75
C LYS A 8 7.03 22.71 8.18
N VAL A 9 7.91 23.06 9.12
CA VAL A 9 8.90 22.15 9.66
C VAL A 9 8.22 21.03 10.45
N SER A 10 7.25 21.37 11.29
CA SER A 10 6.48 20.37 12.04
C SER A 10 5.66 19.44 11.13
N THR A 11 5.10 19.96 10.03
CA THR A 11 4.39 19.13 9.05
C THR A 11 5.36 18.20 8.30
N VAL A 12 6.55 18.67 7.94
CA VAL A 12 7.56 17.82 7.28
C VAL A 12 8.04 16.73 8.25
N SER A 13 8.29 17.05 9.52
CA SER A 13 8.67 16.03 10.52
C SER A 13 7.56 14.99 10.73
N GLU A 14 6.28 15.41 10.82
CA GLU A 14 5.14 14.50 10.90
C GLU A 14 5.09 13.53 9.70
N ILE A 15 5.24 14.07 8.47
CA ILE A 15 5.24 13.24 7.26
C ILE A 15 6.44 12.29 7.27
N THR A 16 7.61 12.74 7.68
CA THR A 16 8.84 11.95 7.74
C THR A 16 8.69 10.79 8.73
N GLU A 17 8.16 11.03 9.92
CA GLU A 17 7.88 10.00 10.91
C GLU A 17 6.90 8.95 10.38
N LYS A 18 5.81 9.39 9.74
CA LYS A 18 4.82 8.48 9.14
C LYS A 18 5.37 7.68 7.96
N LEU A 19 6.19 8.30 7.12
CA LEU A 19 6.88 7.60 6.03
C LEU A 19 7.89 6.58 6.55
N ALA A 20 8.58 6.88 7.64
CA ALA A 20 9.52 5.95 8.27
C ALA A 20 8.79 4.79 8.98
N GLY A 21 7.67 5.08 9.62
CA GLY A 21 6.85 4.09 10.33
C GLY A 21 5.95 3.23 9.44
N SER A 22 5.81 3.57 8.14
CA SER A 22 5.00 2.81 7.20
C SER A 22 5.86 2.09 6.17
N GLU A 23 5.60 0.79 6.00
CA GLU A 23 6.28 -0.04 5.01
C GLU A 23 5.74 0.22 3.60
N VAL A 24 4.45 0.50 3.50
CA VAL A 24 3.74 0.77 2.25
C VAL A 24 3.04 2.13 2.33
N VAL A 25 3.14 2.89 1.25
CA VAL A 25 2.44 4.17 1.11
C VAL A 25 1.77 4.21 -0.26
N PHE A 26 0.46 4.39 -0.29
CA PHE A 26 -0.28 4.58 -1.54
C PHE A 26 -0.55 6.06 -1.78
N ILE A 27 -0.50 6.45 -3.05
CA ILE A 27 -0.85 7.80 -3.52
C ILE A 27 -2.11 7.71 -4.35
N THR A 28 -3.12 8.48 -3.94
CA THR A 28 -4.39 8.56 -4.63
C THR A 28 -4.71 10.00 -4.99
N GLU A 29 -5.43 10.21 -6.10
CA GLU A 29 -6.00 11.50 -6.47
C GLU A 29 -7.46 11.54 -6.04
N TYR A 30 -7.86 12.65 -5.41
CA TYR A 30 -9.22 12.85 -4.87
C TYR A 30 -9.99 13.98 -5.56
N ARG A 31 -9.61 14.32 -6.78
CA ARG A 31 -10.21 15.43 -7.53
C ARG A 31 -11.71 15.25 -7.70
N GLY A 32 -12.48 16.23 -7.23
CA GLY A 32 -13.95 16.22 -7.35
C GLY A 32 -14.69 15.43 -6.27
N MET A 33 -13.98 14.81 -5.32
CA MET A 33 -14.62 14.12 -4.19
C MET A 33 -15.17 15.10 -3.16
N THR A 34 -16.32 14.75 -2.60
CA THR A 34 -16.93 15.50 -1.49
C THR A 34 -16.24 15.17 -0.15
N VAL A 35 -16.39 16.08 0.83
CA VAL A 35 -15.85 15.86 2.18
C VAL A 35 -16.44 14.60 2.83
N GLY A 36 -17.73 14.31 2.58
CA GLY A 36 -18.39 13.09 3.09
C GLY A 36 -17.78 11.82 2.51
N GLN A 37 -17.50 11.80 1.20
CA GLN A 37 -16.84 10.64 0.56
C GLN A 37 -15.42 10.42 1.12
N LEU A 38 -14.65 11.49 1.34
CA LEU A 38 -13.33 11.39 1.98
C LEU A 38 -13.42 10.92 3.44
N ALA A 39 -14.48 11.30 4.17
CA ALA A 39 -14.70 10.82 5.54
C ALA A 39 -15.01 9.32 5.55
N ASN A 40 -15.86 8.84 4.63
CA ASN A 40 -16.17 7.43 4.47
C ASN A 40 -14.90 6.61 4.10
N LEU A 41 -14.09 7.11 3.18
CA LEU A 41 -12.81 6.49 2.82
C LEU A 41 -11.88 6.36 4.04
N ARG A 42 -11.73 7.44 4.83
CA ARG A 42 -10.92 7.39 6.06
C ARG A 42 -11.43 6.37 7.06
N THR A 43 -12.75 6.26 7.21
CA THR A 43 -13.37 5.30 8.14
C THR A 43 -13.10 3.86 7.67
N ALA A 44 -13.26 3.59 6.38
CA ALA A 44 -12.97 2.28 5.80
C ALA A 44 -11.48 1.89 5.95
N LEU A 45 -10.56 2.83 5.70
CA LEU A 45 -9.12 2.61 5.82
C LEU A 45 -8.65 2.42 7.27
N ARG A 46 -9.29 3.07 8.24
CA ARG A 46 -9.01 2.83 9.67
C ARG A 46 -9.29 1.39 10.08
N GLY A 47 -10.31 0.76 9.50
CA GLY A 47 -10.64 -0.65 9.74
C GLY A 47 -9.52 -1.62 9.36
N VAL A 48 -8.62 -1.23 8.46
CA VAL A 48 -7.46 -2.02 8.01
C VAL A 48 -6.13 -1.44 8.49
N SER A 49 -6.13 -0.65 9.56
CA SER A 49 -4.94 -0.02 10.15
C SER A 49 -4.16 0.85 9.16
N ALA A 50 -4.88 1.57 8.29
CA ALA A 50 -4.29 2.53 7.35
C ALA A 50 -4.76 3.95 7.67
N GLU A 51 -3.86 4.91 7.58
CA GLU A 51 -4.13 6.33 7.80
C GLU A 51 -4.13 7.09 6.48
N HIS A 52 -5.22 7.81 6.18
CA HIS A 52 -5.36 8.60 4.96
C HIS A 52 -5.33 10.09 5.28
N LYS A 53 -4.32 10.80 4.76
CA LYS A 53 -4.16 12.26 4.92
C LYS A 53 -3.83 12.95 3.62
N VAL A 54 -4.27 14.21 3.54
CA VAL A 54 -3.93 15.12 2.45
C VAL A 54 -2.86 16.08 2.94
N TYR A 55 -1.75 16.13 2.21
CA TYR A 55 -0.65 17.05 2.49
C TYR A 55 -0.31 17.87 1.24
N LYS A 56 0.37 18.98 1.46
CA LYS A 56 0.89 19.78 0.35
C LYS A 56 2.03 19.02 -0.33
N ASN A 57 1.93 18.83 -1.65
CA ASN A 57 2.88 18.03 -2.43
C ASN A 57 4.34 18.47 -2.23
N THR A 58 4.60 19.78 -2.12
CA THR A 58 5.95 20.31 -1.88
C THR A 58 6.55 19.83 -0.56
N LEU A 59 5.75 19.73 0.52
CA LEU A 59 6.20 19.26 1.82
C LEU A 59 6.37 17.73 1.81
N ALA A 60 5.45 17.02 1.15
CA ALA A 60 5.54 15.59 0.98
C ALA A 60 6.79 15.17 0.18
N ARG A 61 7.16 15.93 -0.87
CA ARG A 61 8.41 15.69 -1.63
C ARG A 61 9.65 15.85 -0.77
N ILE A 62 9.71 16.90 0.06
CA ILE A 62 10.86 17.12 0.97
C ILE A 62 11.00 15.94 1.94
N ALA A 63 9.89 15.51 2.55
CA ALA A 63 9.87 14.36 3.45
C ALA A 63 10.22 13.05 2.75
N ALA A 64 9.76 12.83 1.52
CA ALA A 64 10.07 11.65 0.72
C ALA A 64 11.56 11.54 0.39
N VAL A 65 12.20 12.66 0.04
CA VAL A 65 13.65 12.72 -0.19
C VAL A 65 14.41 12.44 1.10
N ALA A 66 13.98 13.02 2.23
CA ALA A 66 14.62 12.81 3.54
C ALA A 66 14.54 11.35 4.02
N THR A 67 13.49 10.60 3.64
CA THR A 67 13.29 9.18 4.01
C THR A 67 13.82 8.18 2.99
N GLY A 68 14.51 8.62 1.94
CA GLY A 68 15.03 7.74 0.89
C GLY A 68 13.95 7.22 -0.08
N LYS A 69 12.70 7.66 0.05
CA LYS A 69 11.58 7.33 -0.84
C LYS A 69 11.38 8.38 -1.94
N ALA A 70 12.47 8.91 -2.49
CA ALA A 70 12.46 9.98 -3.50
C ALA A 70 11.60 9.65 -4.73
N VAL A 71 11.43 8.37 -5.03
CA VAL A 71 10.60 7.83 -6.13
C VAL A 71 9.13 8.27 -6.01
N LEU A 72 8.64 8.58 -4.80
CA LEU A 72 7.30 9.14 -4.60
C LEU A 72 7.12 10.53 -5.24
N SER A 73 8.21 11.27 -5.46
CA SER A 73 8.16 12.63 -5.97
C SER A 73 7.50 12.73 -7.35
N ASP A 74 7.68 11.70 -8.19
CA ASP A 74 7.13 11.65 -9.55
C ASP A 74 5.61 11.44 -9.54
N LEU A 75 5.09 10.75 -8.52
CA LEU A 75 3.65 10.50 -8.36
C LEU A 75 2.92 11.67 -7.68
N LEU A 76 3.64 12.57 -6.99
CA LEU A 76 3.08 13.71 -6.27
C LEU A 76 2.80 14.89 -7.22
N VAL A 77 1.91 14.68 -8.19
CA VAL A 77 1.46 15.69 -9.17
C VAL A 77 -0.06 15.87 -9.02
N GLY A 78 -0.54 17.11 -9.05
CA GLY A 78 -1.97 17.42 -8.88
C GLY A 78 -2.49 17.21 -7.44
N PRO A 79 -3.82 17.10 -7.23
CA PRO A 79 -4.44 16.94 -5.90
C PRO A 79 -4.23 15.52 -5.38
N SER A 80 -3.11 15.31 -4.69
CA SER A 80 -2.70 13.99 -4.20
C SER A 80 -2.94 13.84 -2.71
N SER A 81 -3.35 12.65 -2.30
CA SER A 81 -3.46 12.22 -0.91
C SER A 81 -2.56 11.02 -0.65
N LEU A 82 -2.05 10.94 0.56
CA LEU A 82 -1.17 9.88 1.02
C LEU A 82 -1.94 8.93 1.95
N THR A 83 -1.83 7.64 1.70
CA THR A 83 -2.36 6.59 2.58
C THR A 83 -1.19 5.81 3.15
N PHE A 84 -0.93 5.97 4.44
CA PHE A 84 0.11 5.26 5.17
C PHE A 84 -0.45 3.94 5.69
N VAL A 85 0.22 2.85 5.38
CA VAL A 85 -0.21 1.51 5.77
C VAL A 85 0.64 1.03 6.93
N HIS A 86 0.00 0.75 8.06
CA HIS A 86 0.62 0.17 9.24
C HIS A 86 0.27 -1.31 9.43
N GLY A 87 -0.73 -1.78 8.69
CA GLY A 87 -1.20 -3.16 8.70
C GLY A 87 -0.92 -3.90 7.40
N ASP A 88 -1.90 -4.68 6.94
CA ASP A 88 -1.78 -5.46 5.71
C ASP A 88 -1.96 -4.58 4.46
N ALA A 89 -0.93 -4.57 3.60
CA ALA A 89 -0.92 -3.82 2.36
C ALA A 89 -1.98 -4.34 1.36
N ALA A 90 -2.18 -5.65 1.28
CA ALA A 90 -3.16 -6.26 0.38
C ALA A 90 -4.60 -5.90 0.80
N ALA A 91 -4.90 -5.96 2.11
CA ALA A 91 -6.20 -5.55 2.63
C ALA A 91 -6.47 -4.06 2.36
N THR A 92 -5.46 -3.20 2.54
CA THR A 92 -5.58 -1.76 2.26
C THR A 92 -5.78 -1.49 0.76
N ALA A 93 -5.01 -2.15 -0.10
CA ALA A 93 -5.17 -2.03 -1.56
C ALA A 93 -6.57 -2.49 -2.02
N LYS A 94 -7.11 -3.57 -1.41
CA LYS A 94 -8.46 -4.05 -1.68
C LYS A 94 -9.51 -3.02 -1.32
N VAL A 95 -9.43 -2.42 -0.13
CA VAL A 95 -10.36 -1.35 0.30
C VAL A 95 -10.28 -0.14 -0.65
N LEU A 96 -9.08 0.29 -1.04
CA LEU A 96 -8.90 1.39 -2.00
C LEU A 96 -9.52 1.06 -3.36
N ARG A 97 -9.34 -0.15 -3.87
CA ARG A 97 -9.92 -0.61 -5.14
C ARG A 97 -11.44 -0.70 -5.08
N GLU A 98 -12.01 -1.25 -4.02
CA GLU A 98 -13.47 -1.34 -3.83
C GLU A 98 -14.10 0.05 -3.74
N PHE A 99 -13.44 0.95 -3.01
CA PHE A 99 -13.89 2.33 -2.91
C PHE A 99 -13.77 3.07 -4.26
N ALA A 100 -12.70 2.86 -5.03
CA ALA A 100 -12.52 3.42 -6.37
C ALA A 100 -13.60 2.92 -7.35
N LYS A 101 -14.03 1.66 -7.25
CA LYS A 101 -15.15 1.12 -8.05
C LYS A 101 -16.48 1.83 -7.74
N THR A 102 -16.72 2.13 -6.47
CA THR A 102 -17.94 2.83 -6.02
C THR A 102 -17.86 4.34 -6.32
N ASN A 103 -16.67 4.90 -6.30
CA ASN A 103 -16.41 6.32 -6.50
C ASN A 103 -15.33 6.52 -7.57
N PRO A 104 -15.69 6.63 -8.85
CA PRO A 104 -14.75 6.74 -9.97
C PRO A 104 -13.89 8.02 -9.93
N LEU A 105 -14.20 8.96 -9.04
CA LEU A 105 -13.42 10.17 -8.78
C LEU A 105 -12.12 9.89 -8.00
N LEU A 106 -12.02 8.75 -7.30
CA LEU A 106 -10.79 8.32 -6.65
C LEU A 106 -9.92 7.57 -7.65
N VAL A 107 -8.80 8.17 -8.02
CA VAL A 107 -7.84 7.55 -8.92
C VAL A 107 -6.61 7.09 -8.14
N ILE A 108 -6.27 5.82 -8.22
CA ILE A 108 -5.05 5.26 -7.63
C ILE A 108 -3.90 5.56 -8.59
N LYS A 109 -2.93 6.37 -8.17
CA LYS A 109 -1.75 6.70 -8.98
C LYS A 109 -0.64 5.66 -8.85
N GLY A 110 -0.55 5.03 -7.71
CA GLY A 110 0.49 4.08 -7.36
C GLY A 110 0.89 4.20 -5.90
N GLY A 111 2.10 3.79 -5.60
CA GLY A 111 2.62 3.86 -4.24
C GLY A 111 4.06 3.41 -4.14
N THR A 112 4.48 3.10 -2.91
CA THR A 112 5.78 2.45 -2.67
C THR A 112 5.62 1.30 -1.70
N LEU A 113 6.40 0.25 -1.93
CA LEU A 113 6.61 -0.86 -1.01
C LEU A 113 8.10 -0.83 -0.60
N GLY A 114 8.38 -0.35 0.61
CA GLY A 114 9.74 -0.02 1.01
C GLY A 114 10.37 1.03 0.10
N SER A 115 11.37 0.65 -0.69
CA SER A 115 12.04 1.50 -1.70
C SER A 115 11.53 1.28 -3.13
N ALA A 116 10.74 0.24 -3.37
CA ALA A 116 10.23 -0.10 -4.70
C ALA A 116 9.02 0.76 -5.06
N LEU A 117 8.99 1.28 -6.30
CA LEU A 117 7.84 1.99 -6.84
C LEU A 117 6.77 0.99 -7.27
N LEU A 118 5.54 1.22 -6.86
CA LEU A 118 4.36 0.50 -7.31
C LEU A 118 3.58 1.36 -8.31
N SER A 119 3.36 0.85 -9.50
CA SER A 119 2.44 1.47 -10.46
C SER A 119 0.98 1.24 -10.05
N ALA A 120 0.05 1.93 -10.69
CA ALA A 120 -1.38 1.71 -10.46
C ALA A 120 -1.80 0.24 -10.70
N LYS A 121 -1.22 -0.40 -11.71
CA LYS A 121 -1.47 -1.83 -12.02
C LYS A 121 -0.95 -2.77 -10.93
N ASP A 122 0.21 -2.45 -10.35
CA ASP A 122 0.78 -3.25 -9.26
C ASP A 122 -0.06 -3.14 -7.98
N VAL A 123 -0.65 -1.97 -7.72
CA VAL A 123 -1.59 -1.78 -6.60
C VAL A 123 -2.87 -2.59 -6.84
N GLU A 124 -3.38 -2.66 -8.08
CA GLU A 124 -4.51 -3.52 -8.42
C GLU A 124 -4.18 -5.00 -8.25
N ALA A 125 -3.01 -5.44 -8.73
CA ALA A 125 -2.54 -6.81 -8.54
C ALA A 125 -2.35 -7.15 -7.04
N LEU A 126 -1.84 -6.20 -6.24
CA LEU A 126 -1.71 -6.35 -4.79
C LEU A 126 -3.08 -6.54 -4.12
N ALA A 127 -4.12 -5.87 -4.62
CA ALA A 127 -5.49 -6.01 -4.11
C ALA A 127 -6.13 -7.37 -4.45
N ASP A 128 -5.59 -8.12 -5.42
CA ASP A 128 -6.03 -9.48 -5.76
C ASP A 128 -5.34 -10.56 -4.92
N LEU A 129 -4.28 -10.20 -4.19
CA LEU A 129 -3.58 -11.13 -3.32
C LEU A 129 -4.45 -11.54 -2.12
N PRO A 130 -4.42 -12.82 -1.73
CA PRO A 130 -5.03 -13.26 -0.49
C PRO A 130 -4.28 -12.70 0.73
N PRO A 131 -4.89 -12.73 1.93
CA PRO A 131 -4.24 -12.30 3.17
C PRO A 131 -2.90 -13.02 3.41
N ARG A 132 -1.99 -12.35 4.11
CA ARG A 132 -0.62 -12.85 4.37
C ARG A 132 -0.58 -14.28 4.91
N GLU A 133 -1.50 -14.63 5.80
CA GLU A 133 -1.58 -16.00 6.38
C GLU A 133 -1.85 -17.06 5.33
N VAL A 134 -2.76 -16.74 4.37
CA VAL A 134 -3.08 -17.66 3.27
C VAL A 134 -1.90 -17.79 2.31
N LEU A 135 -1.16 -16.71 2.03
CA LEU A 135 0.06 -16.74 1.23
C LEU A 135 1.14 -17.62 1.88
N LEU A 136 1.34 -17.49 3.20
CA LEU A 136 2.27 -18.32 3.95
C LEU A 136 1.86 -19.80 3.93
N ALA A 137 0.57 -20.08 4.07
CA ALA A 137 0.04 -21.46 3.97
C ALA A 137 0.24 -22.04 2.57
N GLN A 138 -0.01 -21.27 1.52
CA GLN A 138 0.24 -21.69 0.13
C GLN A 138 1.73 -21.95 -0.13
N PHE A 139 2.60 -21.08 0.39
CA PHE A 139 4.05 -21.25 0.27
C PHE A 139 4.52 -22.53 0.98
N ALA A 140 4.06 -22.77 2.22
CA ALA A 140 4.35 -23.99 2.96
C ALA A 140 3.85 -25.24 2.22
N GLY A 141 2.64 -25.20 1.65
CA GLY A 141 2.08 -26.26 0.82
C GLY A 141 2.90 -26.52 -0.44
N ALA A 142 3.36 -25.46 -1.11
CA ALA A 142 4.22 -25.59 -2.28
C ALA A 142 5.58 -26.23 -1.97
N LEU A 143 6.16 -25.96 -0.79
CA LEU A 143 7.39 -26.61 -0.32
C LEU A 143 7.18 -28.07 0.03
N GLN A 144 6.00 -28.45 0.53
CA GLN A 144 5.66 -29.84 0.86
C GLN A 144 5.28 -30.66 -0.37
N ALA A 145 4.77 -30.06 -1.43
CA ALA A 145 4.27 -30.74 -2.62
C ALA A 145 5.28 -31.74 -3.26
N PRO A 146 6.58 -31.42 -3.42
CA PRO A 146 7.56 -32.37 -3.94
C PRO A 146 7.74 -33.56 -3.02
N LEU A 147 7.77 -33.37 -1.69
CA LEU A 147 7.95 -34.44 -0.70
C LEU A 147 6.76 -35.40 -0.69
N VAL A 148 5.54 -34.85 -0.76
CA VAL A 148 4.31 -35.65 -0.83
C VAL A 148 4.25 -36.46 -2.14
N LYS A 149 4.66 -35.85 -3.27
CA LYS A 149 4.71 -36.56 -4.57
C LYS A 149 5.72 -37.69 -4.57
N THR A 150 6.93 -37.49 -4.02
CA THR A 150 7.95 -38.53 -3.93
C THR A 150 7.52 -39.66 -3.00
N ALA A 151 6.94 -39.33 -1.83
CA ALA A 151 6.40 -40.35 -0.92
C ALA A 151 5.26 -41.16 -1.57
N GLY A 152 4.37 -40.48 -2.30
CA GLY A 152 3.29 -41.13 -3.06
C GLY A 152 3.80 -42.10 -4.16
N LEU A 153 4.85 -41.71 -4.88
CA LEU A 153 5.49 -42.58 -5.89
C LEU A 153 6.14 -43.80 -5.26
N LEU A 154 6.81 -43.63 -4.12
CA LEU A 154 7.41 -44.78 -3.39
C LEU A 154 6.35 -45.73 -2.83
N GLN A 155 5.19 -45.22 -2.41
CA GLN A 155 4.07 -46.04 -1.94
C GLN A 155 3.28 -46.70 -3.08
N ALA A 156 3.38 -46.18 -4.30
CA ALA A 156 2.71 -46.81 -5.46
C ALA A 156 3.39 -48.10 -5.95
N LEU A 157 4.69 -48.25 -5.72
CA LEU A 157 5.44 -49.45 -6.13
C LEU A 157 4.93 -50.76 -5.48
N PRO A 158 4.69 -50.86 -4.16
CA PRO A 158 4.17 -52.07 -3.54
C PRO A 158 2.66 -52.30 -3.77
N ARG A 159 1.93 -51.32 -4.31
CA ARG A 159 0.49 -51.41 -4.54
C ARG A 159 0.13 -52.03 -5.89
N ASN A 160 1.09 -52.08 -6.81
CA ASN A 160 0.94 -52.66 -8.17
C ASN A 160 1.66 -53.96 -8.37
N LEU A 161 2.15 -54.57 -7.30
CA LEU A 161 2.64 -55.96 -7.20
C LEU A 161 1.58 -56.83 -6.52
#